data_1368f6a10e1a4549e22bd8db052f760e
#
_entry.id   1368f6a10e1a4549e22bd8db052f760e
#
_cell.length_a   1.000
_cell.length_b   1.000
_cell.length_c   1.000
_cell.angle_alpha   90.00
_cell.angle_beta   90.00
_cell.angle_gamma   90.00
#
_symmetry.space_group_name_H-M   'P 1'
#
loop_
_entity.id
_entity.type
_entity.pdbx_description
1 polymer ?
#
loop_
_entity_poly.entity_id
_entity_poly.type
_entity_poly.pdbx_seq_one_letter_code
_entity_poly.pdbx_strand_id
1 'polypeptide(L)'
;MKDSKTEQKIPLILASNGKTGSRVAERFRASGLGFREGSRNSDIPFDWYDSSTWQKALDGISAVYVVFYPDLAVPGSKEIIADFTRAAEASGVDHLVMLTGRGEEEAQACEKIVMGSALDWTIVRASWFAQNFSENFFLDDILRGQVIVPFDDFTEPFVDADDIADVAFAALTDEKHRGQIYEVTGPDLLSFRETIREIGEVSNRKIGFQQVTMDDYVKLLSEAEVPQDFVWLLKYLFTEVLDGRNAYLSDGVKQALGREPRSFHSYAATTAETGVWN
;
A
#
# COMPACT_ATOMS: atom_id res chain seq x y z
N MET A 1 4.69 -24.54 -41.12
CA MET A 1 5.35 -23.86 -39.98
C MET A 1 4.31 -22.99 -39.35
N LYS A 2 3.79 -23.37 -38.17
CA LYS A 2 2.94 -22.50 -37.37
C LYS A 2 3.90 -21.58 -36.63
N ASP A 3 3.88 -20.28 -36.92
CA ASP A 3 4.50 -19.27 -36.08
C ASP A 3 3.83 -19.34 -34.72
N SER A 4 4.49 -20.00 -33.77
CA SER A 4 4.17 -19.82 -32.37
C SER A 4 4.58 -18.40 -32.01
N LYS A 5 3.66 -17.43 -32.13
CA LYS A 5 3.78 -16.20 -31.38
C LYS A 5 3.82 -16.64 -29.91
N THR A 6 5.00 -16.67 -29.33
CA THR A 6 5.14 -16.74 -27.87
C THR A 6 4.37 -15.52 -27.36
N GLU A 7 3.19 -15.70 -26.80
CA GLU A 7 2.46 -14.62 -26.15
C GLU A 7 3.39 -14.02 -25.11
N GLN A 8 3.70 -12.75 -25.27
CA GLN A 8 4.57 -12.06 -24.34
C GLN A 8 3.84 -12.02 -23.00
N LYS A 9 4.36 -12.74 -22.01
CA LYS A 9 3.83 -12.70 -20.63
C LYS A 9 3.88 -11.26 -20.12
N ILE A 10 2.83 -10.83 -19.42
CA ILE A 10 2.67 -9.49 -18.87
C ILE A 10 2.52 -9.56 -17.35
N PRO A 11 2.79 -8.49 -16.60
CA PRO A 11 2.50 -8.48 -15.17
C PRO A 11 1.00 -8.33 -14.88
N LEU A 12 0.58 -8.87 -13.73
CA LEU A 12 -0.72 -8.65 -13.10
C LEU A 12 -0.58 -7.62 -11.98
N ILE A 13 -1.39 -6.58 -12.01
CA ILE A 13 -1.42 -5.54 -10.97
C ILE A 13 -2.67 -5.74 -10.12
N LEU A 14 -2.51 -6.32 -8.94
CA LEU A 14 -3.60 -6.49 -7.99
C LEU A 14 -3.97 -5.15 -7.34
N ALA A 15 -5.22 -5.04 -6.89
CA ALA A 15 -5.80 -3.80 -6.40
C ALA A 15 -5.60 -2.63 -7.36
N SER A 16 -5.76 -2.85 -8.68
CA SER A 16 -5.53 -1.88 -9.75
C SER A 16 -6.37 -0.60 -9.65
N ASN A 17 -7.41 -0.60 -8.82
CA ASN A 17 -8.25 0.57 -8.49
C ASN A 17 -7.94 1.15 -7.08
N GLY A 18 -6.97 0.57 -6.35
CA GLY A 18 -6.56 1.03 -5.02
C GLY A 18 -5.43 2.06 -5.08
N LYS A 19 -5.06 2.62 -3.91
CA LYS A 19 -4.06 3.69 -3.77
C LYS A 19 -2.75 3.41 -4.52
N THR A 20 -2.13 2.28 -4.31
CA THR A 20 -0.84 1.95 -4.93
C THR A 20 -0.99 1.23 -6.26
N GLY A 21 -1.93 0.29 -6.38
CA GLY A 21 -2.15 -0.47 -7.61
C GLY A 21 -2.56 0.41 -8.80
N SER A 22 -3.42 1.42 -8.59
CA SER A 22 -3.78 2.37 -9.65
C SER A 22 -2.58 3.18 -10.15
N ARG A 23 -1.69 3.60 -9.23
CA ARG A 23 -0.46 4.31 -9.56
C ARG A 23 0.54 3.44 -10.30
N VAL A 24 0.70 2.18 -9.91
CA VAL A 24 1.53 1.22 -10.66
C VAL A 24 0.96 1.00 -12.07
N ALA A 25 -0.35 0.78 -12.19
CA ALA A 25 -1.02 0.63 -13.49
C ALA A 25 -0.82 1.88 -14.39
N GLU A 26 -0.84 3.07 -13.81
CA GLU A 26 -0.58 4.32 -14.53
C GLU A 26 0.84 4.39 -15.08
N ARG A 27 1.88 3.94 -14.32
CA ARG A 27 3.26 3.84 -14.81
C ARG A 27 3.37 2.91 -16.03
N PHE A 28 2.68 1.77 -15.99
CA PHE A 28 2.63 0.86 -17.13
C PHE A 28 1.98 1.50 -18.37
N ARG A 29 0.84 2.19 -18.19
CA ARG A 29 0.18 2.93 -19.28
C ARG A 29 1.08 4.01 -19.85
N ALA A 30 1.71 4.82 -18.99
CA ALA A 30 2.61 5.90 -19.40
C ALA A 30 3.85 5.39 -20.14
N SER A 31 4.32 4.18 -19.80
CA SER A 31 5.48 3.55 -20.46
C SER A 31 5.12 2.76 -21.73
N GLY A 32 3.82 2.63 -22.05
CA GLY A 32 3.36 1.83 -23.19
C GLY A 32 3.57 0.32 -23.02
N LEU A 33 3.82 -0.14 -21.79
CA LEU A 33 3.99 -1.55 -21.45
C LEU A 33 2.64 -2.22 -21.17
N GLY A 34 2.47 -3.46 -21.66
CA GLY A 34 1.28 -4.25 -21.39
C GLY A 34 1.24 -4.73 -19.94
N PHE A 35 0.05 -4.77 -19.36
CA PHE A 35 -0.23 -5.35 -18.04
C PHE A 35 -1.67 -5.83 -17.97
N ARG A 36 -1.99 -6.64 -16.95
CA ARG A 36 -3.36 -7.04 -16.60
C ARG A 36 -3.80 -6.36 -15.31
N GLU A 37 -5.02 -5.85 -15.29
CA GLU A 37 -5.65 -5.32 -14.09
C GLU A 37 -6.23 -6.46 -13.26
N GLY A 38 -5.97 -6.43 -11.94
CA GLY A 38 -6.47 -7.39 -10.97
C GLY A 38 -7.35 -6.71 -9.92
N SER A 39 -8.65 -6.74 -10.13
CA SER A 39 -9.65 -6.29 -9.17
C SER A 39 -10.94 -7.10 -9.35
N ARG A 40 -11.88 -6.98 -8.41
CA ARG A 40 -13.21 -7.63 -8.53
C ARG A 40 -14.01 -7.14 -9.74
N ASN A 41 -13.71 -5.96 -10.24
CA ASN A 41 -14.41 -5.31 -11.34
C ASN A 41 -13.59 -5.27 -12.64
N SER A 42 -12.44 -5.94 -12.72
CA SER A 42 -11.64 -6.07 -13.94
C SER A 42 -12.31 -7.01 -14.95
N ASP A 43 -11.95 -6.92 -16.24
CA ASP A 43 -12.42 -7.83 -17.28
C ASP A 43 -12.16 -9.30 -16.94
N ILE A 44 -11.03 -9.57 -16.29
CA ILE A 44 -10.73 -10.85 -15.65
C ILE A 44 -10.75 -10.59 -14.14
N PRO A 45 -11.84 -10.93 -13.44
CA PRO A 45 -11.98 -10.63 -12.02
C PRO A 45 -10.94 -11.35 -11.16
N PHE A 46 -10.50 -10.66 -10.10
CA PHE A 46 -9.67 -11.21 -9.04
C PHE A 46 -10.25 -10.85 -7.66
N ASP A 47 -10.46 -11.85 -6.83
CA ASP A 47 -10.88 -11.66 -5.44
C ASP A 47 -9.99 -12.51 -4.51
N TRP A 48 -9.45 -11.92 -3.45
CA TRP A 48 -8.64 -12.60 -2.45
C TRP A 48 -9.41 -13.71 -1.72
N TYR A 49 -10.71 -13.55 -1.54
CA TYR A 49 -11.58 -14.46 -0.81
C TYR A 49 -12.31 -15.47 -1.70
N ASP A 50 -12.07 -15.41 -3.03
CA ASP A 50 -12.57 -16.39 -4.00
C ASP A 50 -11.41 -16.93 -4.86
N SER A 51 -10.80 -18.03 -4.40
CA SER A 51 -9.68 -18.67 -5.09
C SER A 51 -10.02 -19.19 -6.49
N SER A 52 -11.30 -19.35 -6.82
CA SER A 52 -11.71 -19.77 -8.18
C SER A 52 -11.42 -18.71 -9.23
N THR A 53 -11.22 -17.44 -8.82
CA THR A 53 -10.88 -16.32 -9.71
C THR A 53 -9.38 -16.29 -10.07
N TRP A 54 -8.52 -16.93 -9.27
CA TRP A 54 -7.07 -16.76 -9.36
C TRP A 54 -6.47 -17.39 -10.62
N GLN A 55 -6.87 -18.63 -10.95
CA GLN A 55 -6.30 -19.35 -12.08
C GLN A 55 -6.40 -18.55 -13.38
N LYS A 56 -7.57 -17.97 -13.65
CA LYS A 56 -7.80 -17.19 -14.88
C LYS A 56 -7.04 -15.85 -14.83
N ALA A 57 -6.94 -15.24 -13.65
CA ALA A 57 -6.19 -14.01 -13.47
C ALA A 57 -4.68 -14.20 -13.66
N LEU A 58 -4.14 -15.38 -13.31
CA LEU A 58 -2.72 -15.73 -13.41
C LEU A 58 -2.29 -16.31 -14.76
N ASP A 59 -3.24 -16.68 -15.62
CA ASP A 59 -2.93 -17.27 -16.93
C ASP A 59 -2.16 -16.29 -17.84
N GLY A 60 -0.98 -16.69 -18.34
CA GLY A 60 -0.11 -15.84 -19.17
C GLY A 60 0.59 -14.69 -18.42
N ILE A 61 0.67 -14.75 -17.07
CA ILE A 61 1.33 -13.74 -16.24
C ILE A 61 2.79 -14.10 -15.98
N SER A 62 3.70 -13.09 -16.07
CA SER A 62 5.11 -13.23 -15.71
C SER A 62 5.40 -12.80 -14.27
N ALA A 63 4.79 -11.71 -13.81
CA ALA A 63 5.01 -11.15 -12.50
C ALA A 63 3.71 -10.63 -11.89
N VAL A 64 3.62 -10.54 -10.57
CA VAL A 64 2.44 -10.01 -9.89
C VAL A 64 2.84 -8.91 -8.92
N TYR A 65 2.18 -7.74 -9.00
CA TYR A 65 2.16 -6.79 -7.92
C TYR A 65 1.11 -7.22 -6.91
N VAL A 66 1.57 -7.68 -5.75
CA VAL A 66 0.73 -8.26 -4.69
C VAL A 66 0.35 -7.19 -3.69
N VAL A 67 -0.92 -6.81 -3.67
CA VAL A 67 -1.53 -5.93 -2.67
C VAL A 67 -2.71 -6.66 -2.05
N PHE A 68 -2.63 -6.95 -0.76
CA PHE A 68 -3.70 -7.62 -0.02
C PHE A 68 -4.72 -6.59 0.50
N TYR A 69 -6.00 -6.97 0.52
CA TYR A 69 -7.08 -6.11 0.99
C TYR A 69 -7.95 -6.87 2.02
N PRO A 70 -8.35 -6.25 3.14
CA PRO A 70 -8.09 -4.83 3.46
C PRO A 70 -6.67 -4.57 3.97
N ASP A 71 -6.02 -5.54 4.61
CA ASP A 71 -4.70 -5.44 5.20
C ASP A 71 -4.13 -6.83 5.52
N LEU A 72 -2.79 -7.00 5.51
CA LEU A 72 -2.13 -8.26 5.86
C LEU A 72 -2.24 -8.62 7.35
N ALA A 73 -2.58 -7.66 8.21
CA ALA A 73 -2.82 -7.89 9.62
C ALA A 73 -4.10 -8.67 9.92
N VAL A 74 -5.05 -8.74 8.97
CA VAL A 74 -6.31 -9.43 9.23
C VAL A 74 -6.13 -10.94 9.40
N PRO A 75 -6.91 -11.58 10.30
CA PRO A 75 -6.87 -13.04 10.47
C PRO A 75 -7.08 -13.80 9.16
N GLY A 76 -6.30 -14.84 8.91
CA GLY A 76 -6.39 -15.68 7.72
C GLY A 76 -5.57 -15.17 6.52
N SER A 77 -4.98 -13.99 6.59
CA SER A 77 -4.15 -13.44 5.49
C SER A 77 -2.98 -14.34 5.13
N LYS A 78 -2.31 -14.95 6.11
CA LYS A 78 -1.15 -15.85 5.90
C LYS A 78 -1.53 -17.08 5.09
N GLU A 79 -2.65 -17.69 5.41
CA GLU A 79 -3.18 -18.86 4.70
C GLU A 79 -3.52 -18.49 3.26
N ILE A 80 -4.19 -17.35 3.06
CA ILE A 80 -4.56 -16.87 1.73
C ILE A 80 -3.29 -16.54 0.90
N ILE A 81 -2.30 -15.87 1.48
CA ILE A 81 -1.03 -15.56 0.80
C ILE A 81 -0.27 -16.84 0.45
N ALA A 82 -0.26 -17.85 1.34
CA ALA A 82 0.38 -19.13 1.05
C ALA A 82 -0.32 -19.87 -0.10
N ASP A 83 -1.65 -19.88 -0.12
CA ASP A 83 -2.43 -20.51 -1.19
C ASP A 83 -2.25 -19.77 -2.51
N PHE A 84 -2.28 -18.45 -2.50
CA PHE A 84 -2.03 -17.63 -3.69
C PHE A 84 -0.60 -17.82 -4.25
N THR A 85 0.41 -17.88 -3.37
CA THR A 85 1.80 -18.10 -3.79
C THR A 85 1.93 -19.45 -4.50
N ARG A 86 1.31 -20.52 -3.97
CA ARG A 86 1.28 -21.84 -4.65
C ARG A 86 0.54 -21.80 -5.98
N ALA A 87 -0.57 -21.04 -6.06
CA ALA A 87 -1.31 -20.89 -7.32
C ALA A 87 -0.48 -20.14 -8.37
N ALA A 88 0.26 -19.11 -7.96
CA ALA A 88 1.18 -18.36 -8.83
C ALA A 88 2.31 -19.25 -9.35
N GLU A 89 2.95 -20.07 -8.48
CA GLU A 89 3.95 -21.07 -8.89
C GLU A 89 3.38 -22.04 -9.93
N ALA A 90 2.22 -22.63 -9.65
CA ALA A 90 1.56 -23.59 -10.54
C ALA A 90 1.15 -23.00 -11.88
N SER A 91 0.92 -21.68 -11.94
CA SER A 91 0.57 -20.94 -13.17
C SER A 91 1.79 -20.48 -13.96
N GLY A 92 3.01 -20.72 -13.46
CA GLY A 92 4.27 -20.34 -14.12
C GLY A 92 4.53 -18.83 -14.07
N VAL A 93 4.11 -18.17 -12.98
CA VAL A 93 4.58 -16.83 -12.62
C VAL A 93 6.04 -16.94 -12.23
N ASP A 94 6.83 -15.94 -12.56
CA ASP A 94 8.27 -15.93 -12.27
C ASP A 94 8.61 -15.07 -11.04
N HIS A 95 7.85 -13.99 -10.78
CA HIS A 95 8.21 -12.98 -9.79
C HIS A 95 6.98 -12.40 -9.05
N LEU A 96 7.09 -12.26 -7.73
CA LEU A 96 6.13 -11.56 -6.88
C LEU A 96 6.76 -10.27 -6.31
N VAL A 97 6.14 -9.13 -6.59
CA VAL A 97 6.47 -7.84 -5.97
C VAL A 97 5.39 -7.54 -4.93
N MET A 98 5.71 -7.70 -3.65
CA MET A 98 4.73 -7.66 -2.57
C MET A 98 4.81 -6.36 -1.78
N LEU A 99 3.69 -5.65 -1.66
CA LEU A 99 3.53 -4.51 -0.75
C LEU A 99 3.21 -5.02 0.65
N THR A 100 3.93 -4.53 1.65
CA THR A 100 3.74 -4.86 3.06
C THR A 100 3.82 -3.62 3.94
N GLY A 101 3.26 -3.70 5.15
CA GLY A 101 3.37 -2.67 6.17
C GLY A 101 4.62 -2.82 7.01
N ARG A 102 5.23 -1.69 7.36
CA ARG A 102 6.35 -1.59 8.26
C ARG A 102 5.89 -1.78 9.71
N GLY A 103 6.62 -2.57 10.50
CA GLY A 103 6.30 -2.81 11.91
C GLY A 103 5.15 -3.79 12.17
N GLU A 104 4.60 -4.42 11.14
CA GLU A 104 3.50 -5.39 11.22
C GLU A 104 4.05 -6.83 11.22
N GLU A 105 3.88 -7.56 12.31
CA GLU A 105 4.39 -8.94 12.45
C GLU A 105 3.70 -9.90 11.48
N GLU A 106 2.39 -9.74 11.25
CA GLU A 106 1.60 -10.53 10.32
C GLU A 106 2.05 -10.31 8.87
N ALA A 107 2.31 -9.06 8.48
CA ALA A 107 2.85 -8.73 7.17
C ALA A 107 4.23 -9.37 6.96
N GLN A 108 5.11 -9.30 7.97
CA GLN A 108 6.41 -9.97 7.91
C GLN A 108 6.30 -11.51 7.87
N ALA A 109 5.26 -12.09 8.46
CA ALA A 109 5.00 -13.52 8.33
C ALA A 109 4.57 -13.87 6.88
N CYS A 110 3.78 -13.03 6.23
CA CYS A 110 3.44 -13.18 4.81
C CYS A 110 4.66 -13.00 3.89
N GLU A 111 5.55 -12.04 4.19
CA GLU A 111 6.83 -11.89 3.47
C GLU A 111 7.65 -13.18 3.49
N LYS A 112 7.77 -13.82 4.66
CA LYS A 112 8.52 -15.08 4.82
C LYS A 112 7.92 -16.21 3.97
N ILE A 113 6.60 -16.26 3.80
CA ILE A 113 5.93 -17.22 2.92
C ILE A 113 6.36 -16.99 1.47
N VAL A 114 6.30 -15.76 0.98
CA VAL A 114 6.70 -15.40 -0.38
C VAL A 114 8.19 -15.63 -0.59
N MET A 115 9.06 -15.20 0.33
CA MET A 115 10.50 -15.41 0.26
C MET A 115 10.92 -16.88 0.32
N GLY A 116 10.11 -17.72 0.96
CA GLY A 116 10.36 -19.18 1.05
C GLY A 116 9.84 -19.98 -0.14
N SER A 117 9.20 -19.35 -1.11
CA SER A 117 8.67 -20.00 -2.33
C SER A 117 9.75 -20.24 -3.38
N ALA A 118 9.40 -20.92 -4.47
CA ALA A 118 10.29 -21.10 -5.60
C ALA A 118 10.31 -19.90 -6.57
N LEU A 119 9.47 -18.87 -6.30
CA LEU A 119 9.39 -17.67 -7.11
C LEU A 119 10.48 -16.66 -6.75
N ASP A 120 10.92 -15.87 -7.71
CA ASP A 120 11.63 -14.65 -7.39
C ASP A 120 10.69 -13.68 -6.65
N TRP A 121 11.25 -12.86 -5.78
CA TRP A 121 10.45 -11.94 -4.98
C TRP A 121 11.13 -10.58 -4.83
N THR A 122 10.31 -9.56 -4.61
CA THR A 122 10.73 -8.24 -4.10
C THR A 122 9.70 -7.79 -3.07
N ILE A 123 10.17 -7.35 -1.91
CA ILE A 123 9.29 -6.81 -0.86
C ILE A 123 9.41 -5.28 -0.86
N VAL A 124 8.28 -4.61 -0.96
CA VAL A 124 8.16 -3.15 -0.80
C VAL A 124 7.48 -2.91 0.54
N ARG A 125 8.29 -2.71 1.58
CA ARG A 125 7.84 -2.54 2.96
C ARG A 125 7.66 -1.04 3.24
N ALA A 126 6.42 -0.58 3.24
CA ALA A 126 6.09 0.83 3.31
C ALA A 126 5.78 1.31 4.73
N SER A 127 6.20 2.53 5.05
CA SER A 127 5.71 3.27 6.21
C SER A 127 4.29 3.79 5.96
N TRP A 128 3.71 4.52 6.93
CA TRP A 128 2.36 5.07 6.81
C TRP A 128 2.22 5.99 5.60
N PHE A 129 1.16 5.79 4.79
CA PHE A 129 0.99 6.50 3.52
C PHE A 129 0.53 7.93 3.73
N ALA A 130 1.18 8.88 3.08
CA ALA A 130 0.73 10.27 3.01
C ALA A 130 -0.71 10.37 2.44
N GLN A 131 -1.08 9.53 1.47
CA GLN A 131 -2.41 9.48 0.86
C GLN A 131 -3.54 9.08 1.82
N ASN A 132 -3.24 8.65 3.04
CA ASN A 132 -4.27 8.45 4.06
C ASN A 132 -4.94 9.78 4.49
N PHE A 133 -4.31 10.91 4.21
CA PHE A 133 -4.86 12.24 4.47
C PHE A 133 -5.69 12.82 3.31
N SER A 134 -5.65 12.21 2.12
CA SER A 134 -6.39 12.70 0.93
C SER A 134 -7.27 11.65 0.27
N GLU A 135 -7.06 10.36 0.59
CA GLU A 135 -7.77 9.25 -0.01
C GLU A 135 -8.32 8.32 1.07
N ASN A 136 -9.55 8.55 1.49
CA ASN A 136 -10.30 7.84 2.54
C ASN A 136 -9.91 8.25 3.97
N PHE A 137 -9.10 7.54 4.66
CA PHE A 137 -8.93 7.41 6.10
C PHE A 137 -9.18 8.68 6.93
N PHE A 138 -8.39 9.74 6.72
CA PHE A 138 -8.52 11.01 7.43
C PHE A 138 -9.18 12.12 6.61
N LEU A 139 -9.56 11.85 5.36
CA LEU A 139 -10.10 12.87 4.45
C LEU A 139 -11.36 13.52 5.02
N ASP A 140 -12.32 12.72 5.47
CA ASP A 140 -13.59 13.24 6.01
C ASP A 140 -13.38 14.07 7.28
N ASP A 141 -12.43 13.70 8.13
CA ASP A 141 -12.07 14.46 9.33
C ASP A 141 -11.44 15.80 8.94
N ILE A 142 -10.54 15.81 7.98
CA ILE A 142 -9.94 17.03 7.43
C ILE A 142 -11.00 17.94 6.84
N LEU A 143 -11.94 17.39 6.05
CA LEU A 143 -13.03 18.16 5.46
C LEU A 143 -14.00 18.74 6.52
N ARG A 144 -14.21 18.02 7.63
CA ARG A 144 -14.95 18.53 8.80
C ARG A 144 -14.16 19.57 9.60
N GLY A 145 -12.86 19.70 9.34
CA GLY A 145 -11.98 20.65 10.04
C GLY A 145 -11.48 20.17 11.38
N GLN A 146 -11.59 18.89 11.69
CA GLN A 146 -11.06 18.28 12.93
C GLN A 146 -10.67 16.84 12.74
N VAL A 147 -9.41 16.52 13.03
CA VAL A 147 -8.90 15.14 13.06
C VAL A 147 -8.82 14.65 14.49
N ILE A 148 -9.42 13.48 14.75
CA ILE A 148 -9.46 12.85 16.07
C ILE A 148 -8.68 11.54 15.99
N VAL A 149 -7.73 11.33 16.90
CA VAL A 149 -6.88 10.14 16.95
C VAL A 149 -6.81 9.54 18.36
N PRO A 150 -6.64 8.21 18.50
CA PRO A 150 -6.58 7.54 19.80
C PRO A 150 -5.15 7.22 20.25
N PHE A 151 -4.14 7.82 19.67
CA PHE A 151 -2.73 7.53 19.96
C PHE A 151 -1.95 8.78 20.32
N ASP A 152 -0.78 8.59 20.94
CA ASP A 152 0.12 9.67 21.29
C ASP A 152 0.76 10.33 20.06
N ASP A 153 1.27 11.55 20.26
CA ASP A 153 1.89 12.34 19.17
C ASP A 153 3.36 11.89 18.97
N PHE A 154 3.54 10.71 18.37
CA PHE A 154 4.84 10.20 17.93
C PHE A 154 5.10 10.55 16.46
N THR A 155 6.33 10.36 16.01
CA THR A 155 6.72 10.67 14.63
C THR A 155 6.70 9.43 13.75
N GLU A 156 6.27 9.63 12.50
CA GLU A 156 6.30 8.63 11.42
C GLU A 156 7.00 9.21 10.17
N PRO A 157 7.72 8.40 9.42
CA PRO A 157 8.29 8.82 8.14
C PRO A 157 7.29 8.60 7.01
N PHE A 158 6.22 9.40 6.96
CA PHE A 158 5.14 9.26 5.98
C PHE A 158 5.67 9.15 4.56
N VAL A 159 5.27 8.07 3.86
CA VAL A 159 5.70 7.81 2.49
C VAL A 159 4.64 8.24 1.48
N ASP A 160 5.07 8.87 0.40
CA ASP A 160 4.21 9.14 -0.75
C ASP A 160 3.93 7.82 -1.52
N ALA A 161 2.66 7.50 -1.77
CA ALA A 161 2.26 6.32 -2.53
C ALA A 161 2.82 6.33 -3.97
N ASP A 162 3.19 7.48 -4.50
CA ASP A 162 3.89 7.60 -5.76
C ASP A 162 5.33 7.04 -5.69
N ASP A 163 6.02 7.15 -4.55
CA ASP A 163 7.31 6.50 -4.34
C ASP A 163 7.16 4.97 -4.23
N ILE A 164 6.14 4.50 -3.54
CA ILE A 164 5.81 3.07 -3.48
C ILE A 164 5.57 2.52 -4.89
N ALA A 165 4.77 3.23 -5.69
CA ALA A 165 4.46 2.83 -7.06
C ALA A 165 5.67 2.87 -7.98
N ASP A 166 6.56 3.85 -7.85
CA ASP A 166 7.79 3.93 -8.62
C ASP A 166 8.72 2.75 -8.29
N VAL A 167 8.87 2.40 -7.01
CA VAL A 167 9.67 1.23 -6.57
C VAL A 167 9.05 -0.07 -7.07
N ALA A 168 7.73 -0.24 -6.93
CA ALA A 168 7.04 -1.44 -7.41
C ALA A 168 7.12 -1.58 -8.94
N PHE A 169 6.95 -0.49 -9.68
CA PHE A 169 7.10 -0.48 -11.14
C PHE A 169 8.54 -0.86 -11.56
N ALA A 170 9.56 -0.28 -10.92
CA ALA A 170 10.95 -0.64 -11.17
C ALA A 170 11.19 -2.13 -10.91
N ALA A 171 10.68 -2.66 -9.79
CA ALA A 171 10.81 -4.07 -9.45
C ALA A 171 10.11 -5.01 -10.44
N LEU A 172 8.98 -4.61 -11.00
CA LEU A 172 8.25 -5.39 -12.00
C LEU A 172 8.91 -5.36 -13.41
N THR A 173 9.78 -4.39 -13.67
CA THR A 173 10.36 -4.15 -14.99
C THR A 173 11.85 -4.40 -15.08
N ASP A 174 12.57 -4.55 -13.96
CA ASP A 174 14.02 -4.76 -13.93
C ASP A 174 14.40 -5.87 -12.94
N GLU A 175 15.04 -6.91 -13.44
CA GLU A 175 15.43 -8.11 -12.65
C GLU A 175 16.42 -7.83 -11.52
N LYS A 176 17.14 -6.70 -11.55
CA LYS A 176 18.09 -6.32 -10.47
C LYS A 176 17.42 -6.18 -9.10
N HIS A 177 16.09 -6.00 -9.07
CA HIS A 177 15.32 -5.84 -7.85
C HIS A 177 14.90 -7.18 -7.22
N ARG A 178 15.14 -8.32 -7.90
CA ARG A 178 14.81 -9.64 -7.37
C ARG A 178 15.62 -9.94 -6.12
N GLY A 179 14.99 -10.55 -5.12
CA GLY A 179 15.60 -10.89 -3.83
C GLY A 179 15.89 -9.68 -2.94
N GLN A 180 15.24 -8.52 -3.18
CA GLN A 180 15.45 -7.30 -2.41
C GLN A 180 14.26 -7.00 -1.49
N ILE A 181 14.56 -6.46 -0.32
CA ILE A 181 13.59 -5.82 0.56
C ILE A 181 13.88 -4.32 0.56
N TYR A 182 12.94 -3.52 0.13
CA TYR A 182 13.02 -2.06 0.18
C TYR A 182 12.10 -1.54 1.27
N GLU A 183 12.67 -1.05 2.38
CA GLU A 183 11.91 -0.26 3.34
C GLU A 183 11.74 1.16 2.79
N VAL A 184 10.52 1.49 2.38
CA VAL A 184 10.24 2.79 1.74
C VAL A 184 9.59 3.75 2.73
N THR A 185 10.28 4.87 2.95
CA THR A 185 9.87 5.95 3.86
C THR A 185 9.92 7.29 3.15
N GLY A 186 9.22 8.28 3.69
CA GLY A 186 9.52 9.68 3.38
C GLY A 186 10.86 10.11 3.95
N PRO A 187 11.31 11.33 3.62
CA PRO A 187 12.62 11.84 4.05
C PRO A 187 12.62 12.46 5.45
N ASP A 188 11.44 12.70 6.04
CA ASP A 188 11.27 13.42 7.28
C ASP A 188 10.46 12.60 8.30
N LEU A 189 10.82 12.71 9.58
CA LEU A 189 10.00 12.23 10.70
C LEU A 189 9.05 13.34 11.12
N LEU A 190 7.76 13.14 10.90
CA LEU A 190 6.71 14.09 11.24
C LEU A 190 5.70 13.45 12.19
N SER A 191 5.22 14.21 13.16
CA SER A 191 4.07 13.81 13.95
C SER A 191 2.77 14.00 13.15
N PHE A 192 1.70 13.30 13.56
CA PHE A 192 0.38 13.50 12.96
C PHE A 192 -0.12 14.94 13.13
N ARG A 193 0.21 15.59 14.23
CA ARG A 193 -0.10 17.00 14.46
C ARG A 193 0.60 17.92 13.47
N GLU A 194 1.87 17.64 13.18
CA GLU A 194 2.64 18.42 12.19
C GLU A 194 2.08 18.22 10.78
N THR A 195 1.72 16.99 10.39
CA THR A 195 1.11 16.73 9.08
C THR A 195 -0.24 17.45 8.92
N ILE A 196 -1.11 17.44 9.95
CA ILE A 196 -2.39 18.16 9.91
C ILE A 196 -2.18 19.67 9.85
N ARG A 197 -1.20 20.22 10.58
CA ARG A 197 -0.85 21.64 10.49
C ARG A 197 -0.39 21.99 9.06
N GLU A 198 0.47 21.19 8.47
CA GLU A 198 1.00 21.42 7.13
C GLU A 198 -0.10 21.35 6.06
N ILE A 199 -1.00 20.38 6.15
CA ILE A 199 -2.20 20.33 5.29
C ILE A 199 -3.05 21.60 5.44
N GLY A 200 -3.25 22.07 6.68
CA GLY A 200 -3.98 23.31 6.94
C GLY A 200 -3.31 24.54 6.30
N GLU A 201 -1.99 24.63 6.36
CA GLU A 201 -1.20 25.71 5.76
C GLU A 201 -1.32 25.72 4.23
N VAL A 202 -1.08 24.57 3.55
CA VAL A 202 -1.12 24.51 2.08
C VAL A 202 -2.54 24.62 1.50
N SER A 203 -3.56 24.16 2.24
CA SER A 203 -4.98 24.26 1.84
C SER A 203 -5.66 25.56 2.28
N ASN A 204 -4.94 26.41 3.03
CA ASN A 204 -5.47 27.63 3.66
C ASN A 204 -6.71 27.34 4.53
N ARG A 205 -6.69 26.24 5.28
CA ARG A 205 -7.76 25.80 6.18
C ARG A 205 -7.29 25.73 7.63
N LYS A 206 -8.19 25.98 8.55
CA LYS A 206 -7.95 25.73 9.97
C LYS A 206 -8.47 24.32 10.31
N ILE A 207 -7.57 23.39 10.58
CA ILE A 207 -7.88 22.01 10.94
C ILE A 207 -7.43 21.77 12.39
N GLY A 208 -8.35 21.35 13.24
CA GLY A 208 -8.05 20.95 14.62
C GLY A 208 -7.44 19.55 14.67
N PHE A 209 -6.63 19.31 15.69
CA PHE A 209 -6.11 17.98 16.01
C PHE A 209 -6.44 17.67 17.47
N GLN A 210 -7.14 16.57 17.72
CA GLN A 210 -7.57 16.16 19.06
C GLN A 210 -7.18 14.71 19.33
N GLN A 211 -6.52 14.50 20.45
CA GLN A 211 -6.26 13.17 20.97
C GLN A 211 -7.38 12.76 21.92
N VAL A 212 -7.81 11.52 21.84
CA VAL A 212 -8.81 10.89 22.71
C VAL A 212 -8.30 9.55 23.22
N THR A 213 -9.01 8.93 24.16
CA THR A 213 -8.71 7.54 24.54
C THR A 213 -9.13 6.56 23.44
N MET A 214 -8.52 5.37 23.40
CA MET A 214 -8.93 4.32 22.46
C MET A 214 -10.40 3.93 22.65
N ASP A 215 -10.90 3.90 23.90
CA ASP A 215 -12.31 3.57 24.20
C ASP A 215 -13.26 4.64 23.65
N ASP A 216 -12.92 5.92 23.79
CA ASP A 216 -13.70 7.02 23.20
C ASP A 216 -13.66 6.96 21.66
N TYR A 217 -12.51 6.64 21.07
CA TYR A 217 -12.38 6.50 19.62
C TYR A 217 -13.25 5.36 19.08
N VAL A 218 -13.21 4.18 19.71
CA VAL A 218 -14.06 3.03 19.34
C VAL A 218 -15.55 3.40 19.45
N LYS A 219 -15.92 4.19 20.46
CA LYS A 219 -17.29 4.69 20.59
C LYS A 219 -17.68 5.60 19.42
N LEU A 220 -16.81 6.53 19.03
CA LEU A 220 -17.03 7.40 17.85
C LEU A 220 -17.20 6.58 16.57
N LEU A 221 -16.35 5.56 16.35
CA LEU A 221 -16.47 4.67 15.21
C LEU A 221 -17.79 3.88 15.22
N SER A 222 -18.24 3.45 16.38
CA SER A 222 -19.51 2.74 16.55
C SER A 222 -20.72 3.64 16.28
N GLU A 223 -20.68 4.89 16.74
CA GLU A 223 -21.69 5.91 16.47
C GLU A 223 -21.75 6.30 14.97
N ALA A 224 -20.62 6.18 14.27
CA ALA A 224 -20.50 6.35 12.82
C ALA A 224 -20.83 5.08 12.01
N GLU A 225 -21.34 4.03 12.67
CA GLU A 225 -21.72 2.75 12.06
C GLU A 225 -20.59 2.06 11.27
N VAL A 226 -19.32 2.27 11.67
CA VAL A 226 -18.17 1.62 11.04
C VAL A 226 -18.24 0.10 11.28
N PRO A 227 -18.07 -0.76 10.25
CA PRO A 227 -18.10 -2.21 10.41
C PRO A 227 -17.11 -2.71 11.45
N GLN A 228 -17.51 -3.71 12.25
CA GLN A 228 -16.71 -4.22 13.39
C GLN A 228 -15.32 -4.73 12.99
N ASP A 229 -15.20 -5.35 11.83
CA ASP A 229 -13.90 -5.82 11.30
C ASP A 229 -12.95 -4.65 11.03
N PHE A 230 -13.49 -3.52 10.56
CA PHE A 230 -12.72 -2.29 10.36
C PHE A 230 -12.34 -1.65 11.70
N VAL A 231 -13.26 -1.61 12.67
CA VAL A 231 -12.96 -1.13 14.03
C VAL A 231 -11.82 -1.94 14.65
N TRP A 232 -11.84 -3.27 14.49
CA TRP A 232 -10.76 -4.14 14.95
C TRP A 232 -9.42 -3.78 14.28
N LEU A 233 -9.42 -3.65 12.95
CA LEU A 233 -8.21 -3.30 12.19
C LEU A 233 -7.65 -1.95 12.62
N LEU A 234 -8.51 -0.93 12.76
CA LEU A 234 -8.08 0.40 13.22
C LEU A 234 -7.48 0.35 14.62
N LYS A 235 -8.12 -0.39 15.53
CA LYS A 235 -7.59 -0.58 16.88
C LYS A 235 -6.21 -1.24 16.84
N TYR A 236 -6.04 -2.31 16.06
CA TYR A 236 -4.75 -2.98 15.89
C TYR A 236 -3.68 -2.01 15.36
N LEU A 237 -3.95 -1.31 14.25
CA LEU A 237 -3.01 -0.38 13.65
C LEU A 237 -2.61 0.75 14.60
N PHE A 238 -3.55 1.27 15.38
CA PHE A 238 -3.30 2.40 16.30
C PHE A 238 -2.70 2.00 17.64
N THR A 239 -2.76 0.72 18.04
CA THR A 239 -2.15 0.26 19.29
C THR A 239 -0.85 -0.50 19.07
N GLU A 240 -0.74 -1.25 17.97
CA GLU A 240 0.39 -2.16 17.76
C GLU A 240 1.39 -1.65 16.70
N VAL A 241 0.95 -0.84 15.74
CA VAL A 241 1.81 -0.36 14.65
C VAL A 241 2.22 1.08 14.86
N LEU A 242 1.26 1.94 15.22
CA LEU A 242 1.49 3.36 15.48
C LEU A 242 1.81 3.60 16.98
N ASP A 243 2.85 2.96 17.47
CA ASP A 243 3.35 3.07 18.85
C ASP A 243 4.74 3.75 18.96
N GLY A 244 5.22 4.31 17.84
CA GLY A 244 6.53 4.94 17.72
C GLY A 244 7.66 3.98 17.34
N ARG A 245 7.40 2.66 17.19
CA ARG A 245 8.43 1.68 16.78
C ARG A 245 9.02 1.96 15.41
N ASN A 246 8.25 2.63 14.55
CA ASN A 246 8.63 2.97 13.18
C ASN A 246 9.26 4.38 13.03
N ALA A 247 9.53 5.08 14.14
CA ALA A 247 10.09 6.44 14.15
C ALA A 247 11.57 6.48 13.73
N TYR A 248 11.88 5.96 12.54
CA TYR A 248 13.21 6.03 11.93
C TYR A 248 13.12 6.05 10.41
N LEU A 249 14.07 6.73 9.76
CA LEU A 249 14.18 6.82 8.30
C LEU A 249 14.86 5.58 7.72
N SER A 250 14.51 5.29 6.46
CA SER A 250 15.16 4.28 5.64
C SER A 250 15.46 4.85 4.25
N ASP A 251 16.43 4.29 3.57
CA ASP A 251 16.88 4.73 2.24
C ASP A 251 16.37 3.81 1.10
N GLY A 252 15.31 3.04 1.35
CA GLY A 252 14.77 2.07 0.38
C GLY A 252 14.38 2.68 -0.97
N VAL A 253 13.81 3.90 -0.98
CA VAL A 253 13.52 4.62 -2.24
C VAL A 253 14.82 4.93 -2.99
N LYS A 254 15.84 5.44 -2.29
CA LYS A 254 17.14 5.76 -2.87
C LYS A 254 17.87 4.51 -3.36
N GLN A 255 17.81 3.41 -2.62
CA GLN A 255 18.39 2.13 -3.03
C GLN A 255 17.74 1.59 -4.31
N ALA A 256 16.40 1.65 -4.38
CA ALA A 256 15.66 1.15 -5.53
C ALA A 256 15.80 2.06 -6.76
N LEU A 257 15.69 3.37 -6.60
CA LEU A 257 15.48 4.33 -7.68
C LEU A 257 16.66 5.30 -7.93
N GLY A 258 17.66 5.33 -7.05
CA GLY A 258 18.80 6.25 -7.15
C GLY A 258 18.44 7.73 -6.89
N ARG A 259 17.28 8.01 -6.32
CA ARG A 259 16.83 9.37 -5.95
C ARG A 259 16.29 9.40 -4.52
N GLU A 260 16.25 10.57 -3.93
CA GLU A 260 15.60 10.77 -2.64
C GLU A 260 14.08 10.58 -2.74
N PRO A 261 13.40 10.17 -1.64
CA PRO A 261 11.94 10.10 -1.59
C PRO A 261 11.30 11.49 -1.65
N ARG A 262 10.03 11.53 -2.05
CA ARG A 262 9.21 12.75 -2.00
C ARG A 262 8.94 13.12 -0.55
N SER A 263 9.00 14.43 -0.23
CA SER A 263 8.64 14.91 1.11
C SER A 263 7.13 14.98 1.29
N PHE A 264 6.68 14.90 2.56
CA PHE A 264 5.28 15.13 2.89
C PHE A 264 4.80 16.51 2.43
N HIS A 265 5.67 17.53 2.52
CA HIS A 265 5.38 18.86 2.00
C HIS A 265 5.08 18.86 0.49
N SER A 266 5.90 18.20 -0.30
CA SER A 266 5.68 18.09 -1.75
C SER A 266 4.36 17.41 -2.07
N TYR A 267 4.04 16.31 -1.38
CA TYR A 267 2.76 15.63 -1.48
C TYR A 267 1.61 16.57 -1.10
N ALA A 268 1.68 17.23 0.06
CA ALA A 268 0.61 18.10 0.55
C ALA A 268 0.36 19.29 -0.38
N ALA A 269 1.41 19.95 -0.88
CA ALA A 269 1.29 21.05 -1.83
C ALA A 269 0.62 20.63 -3.13
N THR A 270 1.09 19.54 -3.75
CA THR A 270 0.49 19.01 -4.99
C THR A 270 -0.95 18.56 -4.80
N THR A 271 -1.25 17.94 -3.66
CA THR A 271 -2.60 17.46 -3.33
C THR A 271 -3.56 18.64 -3.11
N ALA A 272 -3.11 19.73 -2.47
CA ALA A 272 -3.93 20.93 -2.28
C ALA A 272 -4.39 21.55 -3.61
N GLU A 273 -3.54 21.51 -4.65
CA GLU A 273 -3.88 22.00 -5.99
C GLU A 273 -5.05 21.24 -6.64
N THR A 274 -5.29 20.01 -6.23
CA THR A 274 -6.45 19.22 -6.71
C THR A 274 -7.78 19.68 -6.12
N GLY A 275 -7.76 20.49 -5.04
CA GLY A 275 -8.94 20.92 -4.31
C GLY A 275 -9.59 19.85 -3.44
N VAL A 276 -8.95 18.69 -3.22
CA VAL A 276 -9.50 17.57 -2.44
C VAL A 276 -9.80 17.94 -0.99
N TRP A 277 -9.11 18.93 -0.45
CA TRP A 277 -9.33 19.44 0.91
C TRP A 277 -10.17 20.71 0.99
N ASN A 278 -10.86 21.11 -0.09
CA ASN A 278 -11.70 22.32 -0.14
C ASN A 278 -13.15 22.06 0.32
#